data_5502a2513138b92def11daadffa3681b
#
_entry.id   5502a2513138b92def11daadffa3681b
#
_cell.length_a   1.000
_cell.length_b   1.000
_cell.length_c   1.000
_cell.angle_alpha   90.00
_cell.angle_beta   90.00
_cell.angle_gamma   90.00
#
_symmetry.space_group_name_H-M   'P 1'
#
loop_
_entity.id
_entity.type
_entity.pdbx_description
1 polymer ?
#
loop_
_entity_poly.entity_id
_entity_poly.type
_entity_poly.pdbx_seq_one_letter_code
_entity_poly.pdbx_strand_id
1 'polypeptide(L)'
;MRKRNKKNSTTGTTGPSPLPLPHREGSNHRDTPNDASIINGSKDDVTTCTNNSAVAYIGNLPGKDYQPLIISTPFTKMLVHKMRAENDAILVGKTTEELEQPQLTVREWSGPSPEKLVLTSQPTKAGEYATPAEVLSHLYAEKKQSLIVEGGAKTLQSFLDAGLWDEIRIESAPFTVNEGIEAPKLPDNIRVIKVEKYVNTIVTYERA
;
A
#
# COMPACT_ATOMS: atom_id res chain seq x y z
N MET A 1 -55.82 43.96 -25.21
CA MET A 1 -56.12 43.77 -26.65
C MET A 1 -55.10 42.87 -27.31
N ARG A 2 -55.60 41.82 -28.00
CA ARG A 2 -54.99 40.90 -28.97
C ARG A 2 -53.94 39.87 -28.46
N LYS A 3 -54.40 38.73 -28.35
CA LYS A 3 -54.24 37.33 -28.75
C LYS A 3 -53.40 37.12 -30.04
N ARG A 4 -52.51 36.06 -30.02
CA ARG A 4 -52.41 34.93 -31.00
C ARG A 4 -51.17 34.11 -30.61
N ASN A 5 -51.29 32.91 -30.22
CA ASN A 5 -51.63 31.61 -30.79
C ASN A 5 -50.66 31.07 -31.89
N LYS A 6 -50.23 29.82 -31.61
CA LYS A 6 -49.75 28.71 -32.49
C LYS A 6 -48.25 28.72 -32.82
N LYS A 7 -47.52 27.57 -32.79
CA LYS A 7 -47.87 26.18 -33.12
C LYS A 7 -46.84 25.20 -32.54
N ASN A 8 -47.34 23.99 -32.24
CA ASN A 8 -46.60 22.75 -32.08
C ASN A 8 -45.73 22.40 -33.29
N SER A 9 -44.54 21.82 -33.02
CA SER A 9 -43.99 20.79 -33.89
C SER A 9 -43.17 19.82 -33.01
N THR A 10 -43.74 18.66 -32.81
CA THR A 10 -43.12 17.42 -32.37
C THR A 10 -42.18 16.92 -33.46
N THR A 11 -40.91 16.75 -33.15
CA THR A 11 -40.04 15.84 -33.89
C THR A 11 -39.40 14.87 -32.90
N GLY A 12 -39.89 13.65 -32.94
CA GLY A 12 -39.30 12.53 -32.21
C GLY A 12 -37.95 12.19 -32.80
N THR A 13 -36.98 12.11 -31.95
CA THR A 13 -35.67 11.48 -32.25
C THR A 13 -35.60 10.19 -31.45
N THR A 14 -35.77 9.10 -32.16
CA THR A 14 -35.53 7.74 -31.68
C THR A 14 -34.03 7.59 -31.39
N GLY A 15 -33.68 7.45 -30.12
CA GLY A 15 -32.32 7.05 -29.69
C GLY A 15 -32.06 5.57 -30.04
N PRO A 16 -30.80 5.19 -30.28
CA PRO A 16 -30.45 3.81 -30.61
C PRO A 16 -30.70 2.88 -29.43
N SER A 17 -31.25 1.70 -29.75
CA SER A 17 -31.50 0.60 -28.83
C SER A 17 -30.19 0.15 -28.12
N PRO A 18 -30.24 -0.26 -26.85
CA PRO A 18 -29.12 -0.81 -26.18
C PRO A 18 -28.70 -2.16 -26.77
N LEU A 19 -27.38 -2.35 -26.93
CA LEU A 19 -26.76 -3.59 -27.36
C LEU A 19 -27.05 -4.72 -26.36
N PRO A 20 -27.27 -5.96 -26.84
CA PRO A 20 -27.45 -7.10 -25.95
C PRO A 20 -26.18 -7.45 -25.17
N LEU A 21 -26.38 -7.75 -23.92
CA LEU A 21 -25.35 -8.29 -23.01
C LEU A 21 -24.86 -9.65 -23.51
N PRO A 22 -23.57 -9.95 -23.43
CA PRO A 22 -23.05 -11.27 -23.79
C PRO A 22 -23.57 -12.33 -22.82
N HIS A 23 -24.02 -13.44 -23.37
CA HIS A 23 -24.45 -14.64 -22.65
C HIS A 23 -23.31 -15.19 -21.81
N ARG A 24 -23.61 -15.42 -20.56
CA ARG A 24 -22.77 -16.08 -19.57
C ARG A 24 -22.75 -17.58 -19.88
N GLU A 25 -21.73 -18.06 -20.59
CA GLU A 25 -21.45 -19.49 -20.66
C GLU A 25 -20.78 -19.91 -19.36
N GLY A 26 -21.44 -20.80 -18.66
CA GLY A 26 -20.91 -21.45 -17.49
C GLY A 26 -19.84 -22.47 -17.89
N SER A 27 -18.62 -22.27 -17.43
CA SER A 27 -17.65 -23.34 -17.33
C SER A 27 -17.21 -23.47 -15.87
N ASN A 28 -17.72 -24.53 -15.23
CA ASN A 28 -17.16 -25.05 -14.01
C ASN A 28 -15.73 -25.53 -14.30
N HIS A 29 -14.74 -24.74 -13.90
CA HIS A 29 -13.42 -25.26 -13.60
C HIS A 29 -13.05 -24.74 -12.22
N ARG A 30 -13.08 -25.67 -11.27
CA ARG A 30 -12.39 -25.54 -9.99
C ARG A 30 -10.91 -25.70 -10.27
N ASP A 31 -10.25 -24.61 -10.62
CA ASP A 31 -8.80 -24.55 -10.54
C ASP A 31 -8.47 -23.87 -9.21
N THR A 32 -8.16 -24.67 -8.24
CA THR A 32 -7.40 -24.26 -7.07
C THR A 32 -6.00 -23.87 -7.58
N PRO A 33 -5.57 -22.62 -7.49
CA PRO A 33 -4.18 -22.30 -7.71
C PRO A 33 -3.40 -22.69 -6.45
N ASN A 34 -3.00 -23.97 -6.40
CA ASN A 34 -1.88 -24.39 -5.59
C ASN A 34 -0.61 -24.00 -6.36
N ASP A 35 -0.31 -22.73 -6.42
CA ASP A 35 0.96 -22.25 -6.92
C ASP A 35 1.67 -21.43 -5.83
N ALA A 36 2.10 -22.17 -4.80
CA ALA A 36 3.15 -21.73 -3.90
C ALA A 36 4.52 -21.58 -4.60
N SER A 37 4.56 -21.70 -5.92
CA SER A 37 5.80 -21.66 -6.72
C SER A 37 6.21 -20.27 -7.17
N ILE A 38 5.44 -19.21 -6.87
CA ILE A 38 5.79 -17.84 -7.26
C ILE A 38 6.76 -17.18 -6.24
N ILE A 39 6.95 -17.80 -5.07
CA ILE A 39 7.85 -17.26 -4.02
C ILE A 39 9.23 -17.93 -4.04
N ASN A 40 9.46 -18.93 -4.88
CA ASN A 40 10.77 -19.56 -5.07
C ASN A 40 11.59 -18.90 -6.18
N GLY A 41 11.58 -17.57 -6.25
CA GLY A 41 12.70 -16.84 -6.82
C GLY A 41 13.90 -17.01 -5.90
N SER A 42 15.07 -17.30 -6.47
CA SER A 42 16.31 -17.47 -5.72
C SER A 42 16.50 -16.28 -4.78
N LYS A 43 17.16 -16.52 -3.65
CA LYS A 43 17.37 -15.53 -2.57
C LYS A 43 18.04 -14.21 -3.00
N ASP A 44 18.35 -14.06 -4.27
CA ASP A 44 19.21 -13.01 -4.79
C ASP A 44 18.48 -11.98 -5.68
N ASP A 45 17.16 -12.16 -5.98
CA ASP A 45 16.62 -11.45 -7.15
C ASP A 45 15.43 -10.52 -6.90
N VAL A 46 14.89 -10.37 -5.69
CA VAL A 46 13.68 -9.54 -5.52
C VAL A 46 13.81 -8.57 -4.37
N THR A 47 13.95 -7.30 -4.70
CA THR A 47 13.68 -6.22 -3.73
C THR A 47 12.17 -6.11 -3.55
N THR A 48 11.66 -6.76 -2.52
CA THR A 48 10.26 -6.66 -2.14
C THR A 48 10.11 -5.48 -1.17
N CYS A 49 9.41 -4.45 -1.58
CA CYS A 49 9.04 -3.39 -0.64
C CYS A 49 7.77 -3.80 0.09
N THR A 50 7.92 -4.07 1.37
CA THR A 50 6.78 -4.20 2.26
C THR A 50 6.27 -2.81 2.58
N ASN A 51 4.98 -2.60 2.35
CA ASN A 51 4.26 -1.37 2.64
C ASN A 51 4.70 -0.11 1.89
N ASN A 52 4.12 0.07 0.71
CA ASN A 52 3.69 1.36 0.15
C ASN A 52 4.68 2.53 0.05
N SER A 53 5.93 2.36 0.38
CA SER A 53 6.91 3.38 0.06
C SER A 53 7.45 3.12 -1.32
N ALA A 54 7.08 3.98 -2.26
CA ALA A 54 7.49 3.92 -3.65
C ALA A 54 8.98 4.18 -3.88
N VAL A 55 9.78 4.22 -2.83
CA VAL A 55 11.19 4.58 -2.91
C VAL A 55 12.01 3.56 -2.13
N ALA A 56 12.68 2.68 -2.86
CA ALA A 56 13.81 1.91 -2.33
C ALA A 56 15.10 2.66 -2.64
N TYR A 57 16.05 2.61 -1.74
CA TYR A 57 17.38 3.14 -2.00
C TYR A 57 18.27 2.05 -2.55
N ILE A 58 18.87 2.30 -3.72
CA ILE A 58 19.93 1.45 -4.25
C ILE A 58 21.26 2.04 -3.79
N GLY A 59 22.03 1.27 -3.06
CA GLY A 59 23.39 1.67 -2.70
C GLY A 59 23.88 1.09 -1.39
N ASN A 60 25.13 0.68 -1.41
CA ASN A 60 25.86 0.20 -0.25
C ASN A 60 26.14 1.35 0.71
N LEU A 61 25.59 1.30 1.91
CA LEU A 61 26.06 1.93 3.15
C LEU A 61 26.18 3.47 3.19
N PRO A 62 26.11 4.05 4.40
CA PRO A 62 26.14 5.49 4.58
C PRO A 62 27.39 6.12 3.94
N GLY A 63 27.18 6.96 2.93
CA GLY A 63 28.24 7.75 2.32
C GLY A 63 28.37 7.75 0.81
N LYS A 64 27.63 6.94 0.06
CA LYS A 64 27.63 6.98 -1.41
C LYS A 64 26.20 7.10 -1.92
N ASP A 65 25.95 8.16 -2.66
CA ASP A 65 24.85 8.51 -3.52
C ASP A 65 23.63 7.57 -3.46
N TYR A 66 22.82 7.70 -2.43
CA TYR A 66 21.52 7.06 -2.35
C TYR A 66 20.64 7.60 -3.50
N GLN A 67 20.53 6.83 -4.57
CA GLN A 67 19.59 7.15 -5.63
C GLN A 67 18.24 6.51 -5.29
N PRO A 68 17.17 7.29 -5.23
CA PRO A 68 15.84 6.74 -4.96
C PRO A 68 15.40 5.84 -6.12
N LEU A 69 15.00 4.61 -5.81
CA LEU A 69 14.38 3.69 -6.75
C LEU A 69 12.86 3.82 -6.65
N ILE A 70 12.23 4.29 -7.72
CA ILE A 70 10.77 4.38 -7.79
C ILE A 70 10.22 3.00 -8.18
N ILE A 71 9.55 2.35 -7.23
CA ILE A 71 8.93 1.04 -7.42
C ILE A 71 7.46 1.20 -7.81
N SER A 72 6.70 2.01 -7.06
CA SER A 72 5.27 2.18 -7.29
C SER A 72 4.99 2.96 -8.57
N THR A 73 3.98 2.49 -9.31
CA THR A 73 3.40 3.22 -10.44
C THR A 73 2.54 4.38 -9.93
N PRO A 74 2.15 5.35 -10.79
CA PRO A 74 1.20 6.40 -10.39
C PRO A 74 -0.10 5.82 -9.82
N PHE A 75 -0.59 4.71 -10.38
CA PHE A 75 -1.80 4.06 -9.90
C PHE A 75 -1.61 3.41 -8.52
N THR A 76 -0.55 2.63 -8.33
CA THR A 76 -0.31 1.97 -7.03
C THR A 76 0.04 2.99 -5.95
N LYS A 77 0.69 4.11 -6.30
CA LYS A 77 0.90 5.24 -5.40
C LYS A 77 -0.41 5.89 -4.95
N MET A 78 -1.39 6.04 -5.84
CA MET A 78 -2.72 6.51 -5.48
C MET A 78 -3.39 5.55 -4.47
N LEU A 79 -3.22 4.22 -4.63
CA LEU A 79 -3.72 3.24 -3.66
C LEU A 79 -3.04 3.37 -2.27
N VAL A 80 -1.77 3.76 -2.23
CA VAL A 80 -1.08 4.11 -0.98
C VAL A 80 -1.76 5.30 -0.31
N HIS A 81 -2.05 6.36 -1.06
CA HIS A 81 -2.75 7.52 -0.51
C HIS A 81 -4.16 7.20 -0.05
N LYS A 82 -4.86 6.28 -0.73
CA LYS A 82 -6.14 5.74 -0.26
C LYS A 82 -5.97 5.07 1.10
N MET A 83 -5.02 4.16 1.22
CA MET A 83 -4.77 3.45 2.47
C MET A 83 -4.42 4.40 3.62
N ARG A 84 -3.61 5.43 3.36
CA ARG A 84 -3.32 6.48 4.35
C ARG A 84 -4.56 7.23 4.79
N ALA A 85 -5.51 7.49 3.88
CA ALA A 85 -6.77 8.16 4.20
C ALA A 85 -7.72 7.30 5.04
N GLU A 86 -7.57 5.98 4.99
CA GLU A 86 -8.39 5.00 5.69
C GLU A 86 -7.82 4.57 7.05
N ASN A 87 -6.66 5.12 7.46
CA ASN A 87 -6.00 4.76 8.70
C ASN A 87 -5.74 5.96 9.60
N ASP A 88 -5.78 5.75 10.92
CA ASP A 88 -5.64 6.81 11.92
C ASP A 88 -4.20 7.31 12.10
N ALA A 89 -3.24 6.40 11.95
CA ALA A 89 -1.83 6.72 12.16
C ALA A 89 -0.91 6.02 11.16
N ILE A 90 0.29 6.59 10.98
CA ILE A 90 1.35 6.07 10.14
C ILE A 90 2.69 6.17 10.85
N LEU A 91 3.46 5.08 10.84
CA LEU A 91 4.73 4.98 11.52
C LEU A 91 5.87 4.73 10.52
N VAL A 92 6.97 5.43 10.72
CA VAL A 92 8.25 5.18 10.05
C VAL A 92 9.39 5.06 11.06
N GLY A 93 10.48 4.44 10.64
CA GLY A 93 11.71 4.42 11.42
C GLY A 93 12.47 5.76 11.34
N LYS A 94 13.25 6.07 12.37
CA LYS A 94 14.05 7.30 12.47
C LYS A 94 14.97 7.53 11.27
N THR A 95 15.64 6.48 10.80
CA THR A 95 16.52 6.57 9.62
C THR A 95 15.76 6.98 8.36
N THR A 96 14.58 6.41 8.13
CA THR A 96 13.70 6.79 7.03
C THR A 96 13.23 8.24 7.17
N GLU A 97 12.86 8.64 8.39
CA GLU A 97 12.47 10.03 8.68
C GLU A 97 13.59 11.03 8.38
N GLU A 98 14.81 10.72 8.75
CA GLU A 98 15.96 11.62 8.57
C GLU A 98 16.46 11.68 7.13
N LEU A 99 16.52 10.54 6.44
CA LEU A 99 17.05 10.46 5.07
C LEU A 99 16.05 10.92 4.02
N GLU A 100 14.79 10.52 4.17
CA GLU A 100 13.76 10.74 3.14
C GLU A 100 12.84 11.91 3.46
N GLN A 101 12.74 12.29 4.74
CA GLN A 101 11.79 13.30 5.24
C GLN A 101 10.38 13.15 4.63
N PRO A 102 9.81 11.93 4.67
CA PRO A 102 8.60 11.64 3.93
C PRO A 102 7.43 12.41 4.54
N GLN A 103 6.67 13.06 3.70
CA GLN A 103 5.50 13.83 4.17
C GLN A 103 4.41 12.93 4.74
N LEU A 104 4.25 11.70 4.24
CA LEU A 104 3.27 10.69 4.67
C LEU A 104 1.81 11.17 4.68
N THR A 105 1.54 12.25 3.95
CA THR A 105 0.22 12.88 3.86
C THR A 105 -0.61 12.29 2.72
N VAL A 106 -1.92 12.52 2.78
CA VAL A 106 -2.85 12.20 1.69
C VAL A 106 -2.88 13.36 0.70
N ARG A 107 -2.48 13.10 -0.55
CA ARG A 107 -2.44 14.09 -1.64
C ARG A 107 -3.14 13.63 -2.92
N GLU A 108 -3.11 12.32 -3.18
CA GLU A 108 -3.65 11.70 -4.40
C GLU A 108 -4.94 10.91 -4.12
N TRP A 109 -5.58 11.15 -2.97
CA TRP A 109 -6.85 10.58 -2.56
C TRP A 109 -7.64 11.57 -1.72
N SER A 110 -8.95 11.37 -1.58
CA SER A 110 -9.80 12.15 -0.69
C SER A 110 -9.78 11.56 0.71
N GLY A 111 -9.60 12.38 1.72
CA GLY A 111 -9.63 11.97 3.12
C GLY A 111 -8.60 12.69 3.99
N PRO A 112 -8.63 12.47 5.31
CA PRO A 112 -7.67 13.04 6.24
C PRO A 112 -6.29 12.38 6.07
N SER A 113 -5.25 13.11 6.47
CA SER A 113 -3.93 12.50 6.62
C SER A 113 -3.81 11.82 7.98
N PRO A 114 -3.18 10.64 8.07
CA PRO A 114 -2.95 9.95 9.33
C PRO A 114 -1.98 10.72 10.23
N GLU A 115 -2.04 10.49 11.53
CA GLU A 115 -1.04 10.98 12.47
C GLU A 115 0.32 10.33 12.20
N LYS A 116 1.36 11.15 12.04
CA LYS A 116 2.72 10.68 11.77
C LYS A 116 3.46 10.38 13.06
N LEU A 117 3.96 9.15 13.20
CA LEU A 117 4.73 8.64 14.33
C LEU A 117 6.10 8.15 13.86
N VAL A 118 7.08 8.17 14.75
CA VAL A 118 8.45 7.73 14.44
C VAL A 118 8.94 6.72 15.49
N LEU A 119 9.46 5.58 15.02
CA LEU A 119 10.13 4.59 15.86
C LEU A 119 11.64 4.88 15.91
N THR A 120 12.19 5.04 17.11
CA THR A 120 13.60 5.34 17.32
C THR A 120 14.10 4.77 18.65
N SER A 121 15.34 4.32 18.73
CA SER A 121 15.93 3.85 19.99
C SER A 121 16.14 4.96 21.03
N GLN A 122 16.06 6.22 20.63
CA GLN A 122 16.29 7.39 21.49
C GLN A 122 15.21 8.44 21.19
N PRO A 123 14.00 8.30 21.75
CA PRO A 123 12.96 9.32 21.60
C PRO A 123 13.40 10.64 22.26
N THR A 124 13.27 11.75 21.54
CA THR A 124 13.68 13.09 22.02
C THR A 124 12.53 14.11 21.96
N LYS A 125 11.45 13.78 21.29
CA LYS A 125 10.29 14.67 21.09
C LYS A 125 8.97 13.90 21.03
N ALA A 126 7.88 14.64 21.16
CA ALA A 126 6.55 14.07 20.97
C ALA A 126 6.38 13.41 19.60
N GLY A 127 5.69 12.27 19.55
CA GLY A 127 5.51 11.46 18.33
C GLY A 127 6.66 10.50 18.04
N GLU A 128 7.71 10.47 18.87
CA GLU A 128 8.78 9.48 18.83
C GLU A 128 8.58 8.44 19.94
N TYR A 129 8.82 7.16 19.62
CA TYR A 129 8.63 6.01 20.52
C TYR A 129 9.79 5.04 20.40
N ALA A 130 10.16 4.39 21.51
CA ALA A 130 11.29 3.45 21.52
C ALA A 130 10.90 2.05 21.06
N THR A 131 9.66 1.66 21.28
CA THR A 131 9.18 0.31 21.00
C THR A 131 7.83 0.29 20.29
N PRO A 132 7.53 -0.77 19.51
CA PRO A 132 6.20 -0.98 18.96
C PRO A 132 5.08 -0.96 20.03
N ALA A 133 5.33 -1.51 21.21
CA ALA A 133 4.35 -1.55 22.30
C ALA A 133 4.00 -0.14 22.82
N GLU A 134 4.97 0.78 22.90
CA GLU A 134 4.72 2.17 23.27
C GLU A 134 3.86 2.89 22.23
N VAL A 135 4.12 2.64 20.93
CA VAL A 135 3.28 3.17 19.83
C VAL A 135 1.82 2.73 20.00
N LEU A 136 1.60 1.43 20.19
CA LEU A 136 0.27 0.88 20.35
C LEU A 136 -0.42 1.40 21.64
N SER A 137 0.33 1.56 22.73
CA SER A 137 -0.19 2.15 23.99
C SER A 137 -0.63 3.59 23.79
N HIS A 138 0.15 4.39 23.04
CA HIS A 138 -0.24 5.75 22.66
C HIS A 138 -1.53 5.76 21.86
N LEU A 139 -1.60 4.97 20.79
CA LEU A 139 -2.78 4.90 19.91
C LEU A 139 -4.02 4.46 20.69
N TYR A 140 -3.88 3.50 21.60
CA TYR A 140 -4.98 3.07 22.47
C TYR A 140 -5.48 4.21 23.38
N ALA A 141 -4.56 4.96 24.00
CA ALA A 141 -4.90 6.11 24.85
C ALA A 141 -5.63 7.21 24.06
N GLU A 142 -5.23 7.45 22.81
CA GLU A 142 -5.83 8.41 21.87
C GLU A 142 -7.10 7.86 21.16
N LYS A 143 -7.54 6.64 21.49
CA LYS A 143 -8.70 5.96 20.89
C LYS A 143 -8.58 5.77 19.36
N LYS A 144 -7.37 5.65 18.86
CA LYS A 144 -7.09 5.33 17.47
C LYS A 144 -7.11 3.81 17.28
N GLN A 145 -7.62 3.36 16.14
CA GLN A 145 -7.91 1.95 15.89
C GLN A 145 -7.01 1.32 14.84
N SER A 146 -6.31 2.14 14.04
CA SER A 146 -5.55 1.64 12.91
C SER A 146 -4.19 2.33 12.78
N LEU A 147 -3.18 1.52 12.41
CA LEU A 147 -1.80 1.94 12.21
C LEU A 147 -1.24 1.33 10.92
N ILE A 148 -0.70 2.18 10.06
CA ILE A 148 0.16 1.73 8.97
C ILE A 148 1.61 1.83 9.43
N VAL A 149 2.39 0.77 9.27
CA VAL A 149 3.84 0.80 9.42
C VAL A 149 4.46 0.88 8.04
N GLU A 150 4.96 2.05 7.68
CA GLU A 150 5.64 2.28 6.40
C GLU A 150 7.12 2.56 6.63
N GLY A 151 7.97 1.74 6.19
CA GLY A 151 9.34 2.13 6.03
C GLY A 151 10.34 1.79 7.09
N GLY A 152 11.49 1.44 6.50
CA GLY A 152 12.64 0.87 7.15
C GLY A 152 12.45 -0.62 7.45
N ALA A 153 13.24 -1.49 6.77
CA ALA A 153 13.16 -2.94 6.96
C ALA A 153 13.26 -3.35 8.45
N LYS A 154 14.08 -2.64 9.21
CA LYS A 154 14.23 -2.89 10.67
C LYS A 154 12.97 -2.55 11.46
N THR A 155 12.30 -1.45 11.12
CA THR A 155 11.04 -1.05 11.77
C THR A 155 9.95 -2.07 11.49
N LEU A 156 9.77 -2.46 10.23
CA LEU A 156 8.84 -3.50 9.84
C LEU A 156 9.14 -4.83 10.54
N GLN A 157 10.42 -5.26 10.55
CA GLN A 157 10.84 -6.48 11.20
C GLN A 157 10.48 -6.49 12.68
N SER A 158 10.64 -5.35 13.39
CA SER A 158 10.33 -5.26 14.82
C SER A 158 8.84 -5.52 15.13
N PHE A 159 7.93 -5.10 14.27
CA PHE A 159 6.50 -5.41 14.38
C PHE A 159 6.20 -6.87 14.04
N LEU A 160 6.85 -7.41 13.01
CA LEU A 160 6.69 -8.82 12.62
C LEU A 160 7.21 -9.76 13.72
N ASP A 161 8.40 -9.51 14.26
CA ASP A 161 9.03 -10.32 15.33
C ASP A 161 8.22 -10.25 16.63
N ALA A 162 7.66 -9.08 16.95
CA ALA A 162 6.79 -8.90 18.11
C ALA A 162 5.39 -9.50 17.93
N GLY A 163 5.05 -9.95 16.72
CA GLY A 163 3.71 -10.40 16.40
C GLY A 163 2.63 -9.31 16.48
N LEU A 164 2.99 -8.04 16.33
CA LEU A 164 2.10 -6.88 16.44
C LEU A 164 1.65 -6.41 15.05
N TRP A 165 0.98 -7.30 14.33
CA TRP A 165 0.47 -7.03 12.99
C TRP A 165 -0.78 -7.88 12.72
N ASP A 166 -1.68 -7.41 11.89
CA ASP A 166 -2.89 -8.10 11.44
C ASP A 166 -2.81 -8.42 9.94
N GLU A 167 -2.32 -7.48 9.14
CA GLU A 167 -2.22 -7.59 7.69
C GLU A 167 -0.82 -7.18 7.22
N ILE A 168 -0.29 -7.92 6.23
CA ILE A 168 0.96 -7.58 5.53
C ILE A 168 0.62 -7.36 4.05
N ARG A 169 1.00 -6.21 3.52
CA ARG A 169 0.80 -5.89 2.11
C ARG A 169 2.16 -5.69 1.44
N ILE A 170 2.40 -6.43 0.36
CA ILE A 170 3.65 -6.40 -0.41
C ILE A 170 3.37 -5.94 -1.82
N GLU A 171 4.07 -4.92 -2.28
CA GLU A 171 4.07 -4.50 -3.68
C GLU A 171 5.38 -4.94 -4.34
N SER A 172 5.28 -5.66 -5.46
CA SER A 172 6.42 -6.13 -6.24
C SER A 172 6.38 -5.52 -7.65
N ALA A 173 7.48 -4.89 -8.06
CA ALA A 173 7.65 -4.37 -9.42
C ALA A 173 8.13 -5.48 -10.37
N PRO A 174 7.87 -5.40 -11.68
CA PRO A 174 8.27 -6.38 -12.67
C PRO A 174 9.73 -6.20 -13.14
N PHE A 175 10.62 -5.82 -12.23
CA PHE A 175 12.06 -5.70 -12.51
C PHE A 175 12.86 -6.09 -11.26
N THR A 176 14.12 -6.45 -11.46
CA THR A 176 15.06 -6.80 -10.41
C THR A 176 16.12 -5.72 -10.26
N VAL A 177 16.68 -5.61 -9.06
CA VAL A 177 17.83 -4.74 -8.77
C VAL A 177 18.96 -5.58 -8.20
N ASN A 178 20.18 -5.26 -8.56
CA ASN A 178 21.34 -6.04 -8.10
C ASN A 178 21.78 -5.68 -6.69
N GLU A 179 21.40 -4.50 -6.22
CA GLU A 179 21.76 -3.98 -4.90
C GLU A 179 20.56 -3.27 -4.28
N GLY A 180 20.34 -3.43 -2.98
CA GLY A 180 19.23 -2.81 -2.27
C GLY A 180 19.16 -3.24 -0.81
N ILE A 181 18.19 -2.72 -0.10
CA ILE A 181 17.87 -3.13 1.26
C ILE A 181 16.98 -4.38 1.17
N GLU A 182 17.40 -5.45 1.85
CA GLU A 182 16.62 -6.68 1.94
C GLU A 182 15.25 -6.42 2.58
N ALA A 183 14.23 -7.06 2.03
CA ALA A 183 12.90 -7.06 2.62
C ALA A 183 12.90 -7.77 3.98
N PRO A 184 12.00 -7.38 4.91
CA PRO A 184 11.82 -8.12 6.15
C PRO A 184 11.47 -9.59 5.90
N LYS A 185 11.90 -10.46 6.82
CA LYS A 185 11.52 -11.87 6.82
C LYS A 185 10.06 -11.99 7.20
N LEU A 186 9.28 -12.64 6.35
CA LEU A 186 7.88 -12.90 6.64
C LEU A 186 7.75 -14.01 7.69
N PRO A 187 6.73 -13.94 8.56
CA PRO A 187 6.39 -15.03 9.46
C PRO A 187 5.94 -16.28 8.70
N ASP A 188 6.16 -17.47 9.29
CA ASP A 188 5.76 -18.75 8.68
C ASP A 188 4.25 -18.98 8.69
N ASN A 189 3.53 -18.38 9.66
CA ASN A 189 2.10 -18.56 9.90
C ASN A 189 1.26 -17.51 9.19
N ILE A 190 1.44 -17.36 7.87
CA ILE A 190 0.70 -16.40 7.04
C ILE A 190 -0.03 -17.13 5.93
N ARG A 191 -1.14 -16.53 5.48
CA ARG A 191 -1.86 -16.96 4.28
C ARG A 191 -2.17 -15.77 3.38
N VAL A 192 -2.17 -16.00 2.08
CA VAL A 192 -2.58 -14.99 1.09
C VAL A 192 -4.08 -14.83 1.15
N ILE A 193 -4.56 -13.60 1.31
CA ILE A 193 -5.98 -13.26 1.25
C ILE A 193 -6.36 -12.51 -0.03
N LYS A 194 -5.39 -11.82 -0.65
CA LYS A 194 -5.65 -11.05 -1.86
C LYS A 194 -4.41 -10.96 -2.73
N VAL A 195 -4.61 -11.06 -4.05
CA VAL A 195 -3.60 -10.77 -5.07
C VAL A 195 -4.19 -9.82 -6.10
N GLU A 196 -3.56 -8.67 -6.26
CA GLU A 196 -3.96 -7.64 -7.23
C GLU A 196 -2.84 -7.48 -8.26
N LYS A 197 -3.16 -7.73 -9.53
CA LYS A 197 -2.21 -7.63 -10.63
C LYS A 197 -2.50 -6.37 -11.44
N TYR A 198 -1.53 -5.47 -11.43
CA TYR A 198 -1.45 -4.28 -12.26
C TYR A 198 -0.16 -4.36 -13.10
N VAL A 199 0.54 -3.26 -13.32
CA VAL A 199 1.96 -3.29 -13.74
C VAL A 199 2.78 -3.95 -12.64
N ASN A 200 2.57 -3.51 -11.40
CA ASN A 200 3.08 -4.17 -10.20
C ASN A 200 2.08 -5.20 -9.69
N THR A 201 2.55 -6.17 -8.92
CA THR A 201 1.71 -7.13 -8.20
C THR A 201 1.66 -6.72 -6.73
N ILE A 202 0.45 -6.67 -6.17
CA ILE A 202 0.23 -6.43 -4.75
C ILE A 202 -0.34 -7.70 -4.14
N VAL A 203 0.32 -8.20 -3.11
CA VAL A 203 -0.12 -9.38 -2.36
C VAL A 203 -0.42 -8.97 -0.92
N THR A 204 -1.59 -9.34 -0.44
CA THR A 204 -2.01 -9.11 0.94
C THR A 204 -2.07 -10.44 1.67
N TYR A 205 -1.49 -10.46 2.85
CA TYR A 205 -1.44 -11.61 3.75
C TYR A 205 -2.10 -11.27 5.07
N GLU A 206 -2.67 -12.30 5.73
CA GLU A 206 -3.07 -12.26 7.12
C GLU A 206 -2.48 -13.46 7.87
N ARG A 207 -2.68 -13.54 9.18
CA ARG A 207 -2.28 -14.72 9.96
C ARG A 207 -3.08 -15.95 9.53
N ALA A 208 -2.38 -17.08 9.43
CA ALA A 208 -3.00 -18.38 9.14
C ALA A 208 -3.70 -18.96 10.37
#